data_55431d5ff4cc04aaaf419685b337b81e
#
_entry.id   55431d5ff4cc04aaaf419685b337b81e
#
_cell.length_a   1.000
_cell.length_b   1.000
_cell.length_c   1.000
_cell.angle_alpha   90.00
_cell.angle_beta   90.00
_cell.angle_gamma   90.00
#
_symmetry.space_group_name_H-M   'P 1'
#
loop_
_entity.id
_entity.type
_entity.pdbx_description
1 polymer ?
#
loop_
_entity_poly.entity_id
_entity_poly.type
_entity_poly.pdbx_seq_one_letter_code
_entity_poly.pdbx_strand_id
1 'polypeptide(L)'
;MTAAATSPDSVPASADSFDFKAYLTRAKATVEQALDAALVPERPESLREAMRYSLLAGGKRLRPILCLAACELAGGESELAVPTAVALEMIHTMSLIHDDLPAMDDDDLRRGRPTNHKVYGEAVAILAGDALLTRAFEMVALRSPGVSADRLLKVVGELSLVAGAPGLVGGQVVDLESEGKQVDLDTLEYIHLHKTGALLSACVITGAMIGGADDDLIAALRIYARGIGLAFQIIDDILDITASSEVLGKTAGKDLIADKTTYPKLLGLEESRKRADILVKEAKEALQPWTDKSVPLLALADFITSRDR
;
A
#
# COMPACT_ATOMS: atom_id res chain seq x y z
N MET A 1 -16.77 15.11 66.12
CA MET A 1 -17.29 15.46 64.80
C MET A 1 -16.16 16.08 64.01
N THR A 2 -15.43 15.29 63.29
CA THR A 2 -14.30 15.68 62.40
C THR A 2 -14.67 15.31 60.99
N ALA A 3 -14.85 16.34 60.16
CA ALA A 3 -15.18 16.21 58.76
C ALA A 3 -13.94 15.69 57.98
N ALA A 4 -14.16 14.61 57.23
CA ALA A 4 -13.16 14.09 56.29
C ALA A 4 -13.13 14.98 55.06
N ALA A 5 -11.94 15.51 54.78
CA ALA A 5 -11.65 16.23 53.53
C ALA A 5 -11.56 15.23 52.38
N THR A 6 -12.45 15.39 51.41
CA THR A 6 -12.35 14.74 50.11
C THR A 6 -11.25 15.40 49.27
N SER A 7 -10.26 14.62 48.90
CA SER A 7 -9.22 15.05 47.93
C SER A 7 -9.84 15.20 46.54
N PRO A 8 -9.50 16.26 45.80
CA PRO A 8 -9.96 16.42 44.43
C PRO A 8 -9.09 15.64 43.44
N ASP A 9 -9.78 15.07 42.49
CA ASP A 9 -9.41 14.81 41.10
C ASP A 9 -8.00 14.30 40.80
N SER A 10 -7.92 12.99 40.66
CA SER A 10 -6.92 12.39 39.77
C SER A 10 -7.25 12.79 38.34
N VAL A 11 -6.55 13.76 37.82
CA VAL A 11 -6.49 14.02 36.36
C VAL A 11 -6.06 12.73 35.70
N PRO A 12 -6.80 12.21 34.66
CA PRO A 12 -6.35 11.06 33.92
C PRO A 12 -4.99 11.42 33.26
N ALA A 13 -4.05 10.48 33.39
CA ALA A 13 -2.74 10.58 32.76
C ALA A 13 -2.91 10.94 31.29
N SER A 14 -2.17 11.97 30.85
CA SER A 14 -2.05 12.40 29.46
C SER A 14 -1.87 11.17 28.57
N ALA A 15 -2.63 11.10 27.48
CA ALA A 15 -2.45 10.11 26.43
C ALA A 15 -0.95 10.04 26.10
N ASP A 16 -0.33 8.89 26.32
CA ASP A 16 1.05 8.63 25.92
C ASP A 16 1.16 9.01 24.44
N SER A 17 2.07 9.92 24.13
CA SER A 17 2.25 10.41 22.77
C SER A 17 2.63 9.21 21.88
N PHE A 18 1.80 8.89 20.89
CA PHE A 18 2.03 7.79 19.96
C PHE A 18 3.38 7.97 19.25
N ASP A 19 4.32 7.05 19.49
CA ASP A 19 5.62 7.04 18.81
C ASP A 19 5.48 6.33 17.45
N PHE A 20 5.15 7.13 16.44
CA PHE A 20 5.00 6.67 15.08
C PHE A 20 6.25 5.99 14.52
N LYS A 21 7.44 6.50 14.84
CA LYS A 21 8.71 5.92 14.38
C LYS A 21 8.95 4.54 14.97
N ALA A 22 8.69 4.38 16.26
CA ALA A 22 8.77 3.07 16.92
C ALA A 22 7.73 2.10 16.36
N TYR A 23 6.49 2.57 16.11
CA TYR A 23 5.45 1.76 15.47
C TYR A 23 5.87 1.26 14.09
N LEU A 24 6.31 2.15 13.20
CA LEU A 24 6.81 1.76 11.86
C LEU A 24 7.96 0.76 11.94
N THR A 25 8.89 0.95 12.86
CA THR A 25 10.06 0.09 13.00
C THR A 25 9.63 -1.32 13.41
N ARG A 26 8.74 -1.47 14.40
CA ARG A 26 8.22 -2.77 14.83
C ARG A 26 7.41 -3.46 13.73
N ALA A 27 6.44 -2.74 13.16
CA ALA A 27 5.56 -3.29 12.12
C ALA A 27 6.38 -3.74 10.89
N LYS A 28 7.36 -2.94 10.47
CA LYS A 28 8.27 -3.32 9.39
C LYS A 28 9.08 -4.56 9.71
N ALA A 29 9.64 -4.68 10.92
CA ALA A 29 10.42 -5.85 11.32
C ALA A 29 9.57 -7.13 11.29
N THR A 30 8.34 -7.07 11.81
CA THR A 30 7.38 -8.18 11.75
C THR A 30 7.10 -8.60 10.30
N VAL A 31 6.86 -7.64 9.43
CA VAL A 31 6.59 -7.90 8.00
C VAL A 31 7.80 -8.50 7.30
N GLU A 32 9.00 -7.95 7.48
CA GLU A 32 10.23 -8.48 6.84
C GLU A 32 10.51 -9.93 7.27
N GLN A 33 10.35 -10.25 8.55
CA GLN A 33 10.48 -11.61 9.05
C GLN A 33 9.45 -12.56 8.41
N ALA A 34 8.21 -12.12 8.30
CA ALA A 34 7.13 -12.92 7.72
C ALA A 34 7.32 -13.13 6.21
N LEU A 35 7.79 -12.11 5.47
CA LEU A 35 8.13 -12.21 4.05
C LEU A 35 9.23 -13.21 3.79
N ASP A 36 10.30 -13.21 4.61
CA ASP A 36 11.39 -14.17 4.49
C ASP A 36 10.91 -15.60 4.75
N ALA A 37 10.08 -15.80 5.77
CA ALA A 37 9.52 -17.10 6.13
C ALA A 37 8.46 -17.63 5.13
N ALA A 38 7.85 -16.78 4.34
CA ALA A 38 6.78 -17.16 3.41
C ALA A 38 7.25 -17.94 2.18
N LEU A 39 8.53 -17.79 1.80
CA LEU A 39 9.14 -18.47 0.65
C LEU A 39 10.14 -19.55 1.12
N VAL A 40 9.57 -20.66 1.58
CA VAL A 40 10.34 -21.83 2.03
C VAL A 40 11.13 -22.50 0.88
N PRO A 41 12.17 -23.31 1.19
CA PRO A 41 12.87 -24.09 0.18
C PRO A 41 11.92 -25.03 -0.57
N GLU A 42 11.81 -24.83 -1.90
CA GLU A 42 10.99 -25.64 -2.79
C GLU A 42 11.60 -25.66 -4.21
N ARG A 43 11.18 -26.63 -5.02
CA ARG A 43 11.58 -26.71 -6.45
C ARG A 43 10.52 -26.08 -7.35
N PRO A 44 10.92 -25.45 -8.46
CA PRO A 44 12.32 -25.25 -8.90
C PRO A 44 13.01 -24.12 -8.11
N GLU A 45 14.29 -24.32 -7.76
CA GLU A 45 15.06 -23.37 -6.94
C GLU A 45 15.22 -22.01 -7.62
N SER A 46 15.44 -22.00 -8.94
CA SER A 46 15.57 -20.76 -9.71
C SER A 46 14.32 -19.85 -9.64
N LEU A 47 13.13 -20.45 -9.63
CA LEU A 47 11.88 -19.71 -9.47
C LEU A 47 11.79 -19.11 -8.06
N ARG A 48 12.07 -19.92 -7.03
CA ARG A 48 12.08 -19.45 -5.65
C ARG A 48 13.07 -18.31 -5.43
N GLU A 49 14.28 -18.43 -5.99
CA GLU A 49 15.30 -17.37 -5.91
C GLU A 49 14.85 -16.09 -6.61
N ALA A 50 14.24 -16.17 -7.78
CA ALA A 50 13.70 -15.02 -8.49
C ALA A 50 12.58 -14.32 -7.70
N MET A 51 11.65 -15.08 -7.09
CA MET A 51 10.62 -14.55 -6.19
C MET A 51 11.25 -13.84 -4.99
N ARG A 52 12.19 -14.48 -4.30
CA ARG A 52 12.88 -13.91 -3.13
C ARG A 52 13.68 -12.67 -3.47
N TYR A 53 14.36 -12.68 -4.61
CA TYR A 53 15.17 -11.56 -5.09
C TYR A 53 14.39 -10.24 -5.10
N SER A 54 13.17 -10.25 -5.65
CA SER A 54 12.33 -9.06 -5.72
C SER A 54 11.57 -8.79 -4.42
N LEU A 55 11.00 -9.82 -3.79
CA LEU A 55 10.21 -9.67 -2.57
C LEU A 55 11.04 -9.13 -1.40
N LEU A 56 12.29 -9.59 -1.27
CA LEU A 56 13.20 -9.19 -0.20
C LEU A 56 14.16 -8.05 -0.59
N ALA A 57 13.92 -7.37 -1.71
CA ALA A 57 14.74 -6.24 -2.15
C ALA A 57 14.61 -4.99 -1.26
N GLY A 58 13.95 -5.09 -0.12
CA GLY A 58 13.70 -3.98 0.81
C GLY A 58 12.51 -3.11 0.41
N GLY A 59 12.44 -1.93 1.00
CA GLY A 59 11.35 -0.97 0.79
C GLY A 59 10.74 -0.45 2.09
N LYS A 60 9.78 0.47 1.99
CA LYS A 60 9.11 1.07 3.15
C LYS A 60 8.05 0.17 3.79
N ARG A 61 7.59 -0.85 3.07
CA ARG A 61 6.55 -1.80 3.50
C ARG A 61 5.24 -1.13 3.94
N LEU A 62 4.88 0.00 3.34
CA LEU A 62 3.69 0.77 3.73
C LEU A 62 2.39 -0.03 3.56
N ARG A 63 2.26 -0.81 2.48
CA ARG A 63 1.07 -1.63 2.21
C ARG A 63 0.80 -2.65 3.32
N PRO A 64 1.76 -3.52 3.68
CA PRO A 64 1.60 -4.40 4.83
C PRO A 64 1.30 -3.67 6.13
N ILE A 65 1.98 -2.55 6.41
CA ILE A 65 1.80 -1.78 7.65
C ILE A 65 0.40 -1.17 7.72
N LEU A 66 -0.15 -0.67 6.61
CA LEU A 66 -1.55 -0.24 6.53
C LEU A 66 -2.54 -1.37 6.86
N CYS A 67 -2.25 -2.59 6.41
CA CYS A 67 -3.08 -3.76 6.71
C CYS A 67 -3.06 -4.10 8.21
N LEU A 68 -1.89 -4.10 8.83
CA LEU A 68 -1.76 -4.32 10.28
C LEU A 68 -2.49 -3.25 11.08
N ALA A 69 -2.27 -1.97 10.75
CA ALA A 69 -2.92 -0.84 11.42
C ALA A 69 -4.45 -0.86 11.29
N ALA A 70 -4.98 -1.28 10.15
CA ALA A 70 -6.42 -1.41 9.94
C ALA A 70 -7.02 -2.58 10.73
N CYS A 71 -6.27 -3.68 10.91
CA CYS A 71 -6.67 -4.77 11.79
C CYS A 71 -6.77 -4.32 13.25
N GLU A 72 -5.76 -3.59 13.73
CA GLU A 72 -5.74 -2.99 15.08
C GLU A 72 -6.91 -2.00 15.28
N LEU A 73 -7.19 -1.14 14.30
CA LEU A 73 -8.33 -0.23 14.33
C LEU A 73 -9.66 -0.97 14.51
N ALA A 74 -9.83 -2.09 13.82
CA ALA A 74 -11.01 -2.95 13.93
C ALA A 74 -11.09 -3.73 15.26
N GLY A 75 -10.04 -3.66 16.11
CA GLY A 75 -9.97 -4.34 17.39
C GLY A 75 -9.39 -5.75 17.33
N GLY A 76 -8.81 -6.16 16.20
CA GLY A 76 -8.08 -7.42 16.05
C GLY A 76 -6.62 -7.29 16.48
N GLU A 77 -6.02 -8.43 16.83
CA GLU A 77 -4.57 -8.53 17.03
C GLU A 77 -3.86 -8.44 15.67
N SER A 78 -2.82 -7.61 15.57
CA SER A 78 -2.10 -7.38 14.29
C SER A 78 -1.51 -8.65 13.70
N GLU A 79 -1.12 -9.60 14.56
CA GLU A 79 -0.59 -10.92 14.18
C GLU A 79 -1.56 -11.72 13.28
N LEU A 80 -2.87 -11.58 13.48
CA LEU A 80 -3.88 -12.23 12.63
C LEU A 80 -3.83 -11.73 11.18
N ALA A 81 -3.44 -10.48 10.99
CA ALA A 81 -3.37 -9.86 9.66
C ALA A 81 -2.01 -10.07 8.97
N VAL A 82 -0.98 -10.61 9.64
CA VAL A 82 0.34 -10.82 9.05
C VAL A 82 0.30 -11.62 7.74
N PRO A 83 -0.42 -12.75 7.62
CA PRO A 83 -0.48 -13.50 6.35
C PRO A 83 -1.10 -12.67 5.22
N THR A 84 -2.14 -11.89 5.51
CA THR A 84 -2.77 -10.97 4.55
C THR A 84 -1.83 -9.82 4.17
N ALA A 85 -1.10 -9.26 5.12
CA ALA A 85 -0.09 -8.23 4.89
C ALA A 85 1.03 -8.72 3.97
N VAL A 86 1.50 -9.96 4.18
CA VAL A 86 2.46 -10.65 3.30
C VAL A 86 1.88 -10.84 1.90
N ALA A 87 0.63 -11.29 1.78
CA ALA A 87 -0.05 -11.47 0.51
C ALA A 87 -0.14 -10.17 -0.31
N LEU A 88 -0.46 -9.07 0.34
CA LEU A 88 -0.52 -7.73 -0.29
C LEU A 88 0.85 -7.28 -0.82
N GLU A 89 1.93 -7.53 -0.09
CA GLU A 89 3.29 -7.22 -0.56
C GLU A 89 3.73 -8.16 -1.69
N MET A 90 3.28 -9.43 -1.70
CA MET A 90 3.49 -10.34 -2.82
C MET A 90 2.79 -9.87 -4.09
N ILE A 91 1.52 -9.46 -4.01
CA ILE A 91 0.79 -8.88 -5.14
C ILE A 91 1.48 -7.60 -5.63
N HIS A 92 1.91 -6.73 -4.72
CA HIS A 92 2.67 -5.54 -5.10
C HIS A 92 3.99 -5.88 -5.78
N THR A 93 4.71 -6.88 -5.27
CA THR A 93 6.00 -7.30 -5.85
C THR A 93 5.80 -7.92 -7.22
N MET A 94 4.75 -8.73 -7.40
CA MET A 94 4.36 -9.26 -8.71
C MET A 94 4.16 -8.12 -9.70
N SER A 95 3.37 -7.09 -9.35
CA SER A 95 3.12 -5.98 -10.26
C SER A 95 4.41 -5.25 -10.66
N LEU A 96 5.34 -5.06 -9.72
CA LEU A 96 6.63 -4.44 -10.03
C LEU A 96 7.51 -5.31 -10.95
N ILE A 97 7.52 -6.64 -10.76
CA ILE A 97 8.27 -7.55 -11.63
C ILE A 97 7.74 -7.48 -13.06
N HIS A 98 6.41 -7.46 -13.22
CA HIS A 98 5.78 -7.41 -14.54
C HIS A 98 5.91 -6.03 -15.18
N ASP A 99 5.77 -4.94 -14.41
CA ASP A 99 5.97 -3.57 -14.90
C ASP A 99 7.38 -3.36 -15.46
N ASP A 100 8.40 -3.96 -14.83
CA ASP A 100 9.80 -3.82 -15.24
C ASP A 100 10.16 -4.54 -16.55
N LEU A 101 9.28 -5.42 -17.08
CA LEU A 101 9.55 -6.20 -18.29
C LEU A 101 9.71 -5.33 -19.55
N PRO A 102 10.47 -5.79 -20.58
CA PRO A 102 10.63 -5.05 -21.84
C PRO A 102 9.32 -4.78 -22.59
N ALA A 103 8.28 -5.58 -22.37
CA ALA A 103 6.96 -5.38 -22.95
C ALA A 103 6.10 -4.37 -22.20
N MET A 104 6.62 -3.79 -21.10
CA MET A 104 5.98 -2.83 -20.21
C MET A 104 6.86 -1.57 -20.10
N ASP A 105 7.32 -1.22 -18.91
CA ASP A 105 8.14 -0.01 -18.67
C ASP A 105 9.61 -0.15 -19.08
N ASP A 106 10.09 -1.34 -19.43
CA ASP A 106 11.48 -1.71 -19.81
C ASP A 106 12.55 -1.13 -18.86
N ASP A 107 12.33 -1.32 -17.55
CA ASP A 107 13.22 -0.79 -16.53
C ASP A 107 14.41 -1.72 -16.25
N ASP A 108 15.62 -1.16 -16.29
CA ASP A 108 16.84 -1.90 -15.96
C ASP A 108 17.11 -2.02 -14.47
N LEU A 109 16.63 -1.04 -13.68
CA LEU A 109 16.91 -0.93 -12.26
C LEU A 109 15.65 -0.68 -11.43
N ARG A 110 15.51 -1.42 -10.32
CA ARG A 110 14.49 -1.22 -9.30
C ARG A 110 15.12 -1.17 -7.91
N ARG A 111 14.86 -0.09 -7.15
CA ARG A 111 15.46 0.12 -5.82
C ARG A 111 17.00 0.04 -5.84
N GLY A 112 17.65 0.55 -6.90
CA GLY A 112 19.09 0.55 -7.09
C GLY A 112 19.73 -0.80 -7.43
N ARG A 113 18.91 -1.83 -7.73
CA ARG A 113 19.35 -3.17 -8.14
C ARG A 113 18.83 -3.50 -9.55
N PRO A 114 19.52 -4.36 -10.32
CA PRO A 114 18.99 -4.85 -11.58
C PRO A 114 17.58 -5.46 -11.39
N THR A 115 16.71 -5.23 -12.37
CA THR A 115 15.35 -5.78 -12.36
C THR A 115 15.35 -7.30 -12.51
N ASN A 116 14.26 -7.95 -12.16
CA ASN A 116 14.16 -9.41 -12.12
C ASN A 116 14.49 -10.05 -13.46
N HIS A 117 13.97 -9.49 -14.57
CA HIS A 117 14.22 -10.00 -15.92
C HIS A 117 15.67 -9.83 -16.37
N LYS A 118 16.40 -8.83 -15.87
CA LYS A 118 17.84 -8.66 -16.17
C LYS A 118 18.68 -9.72 -15.47
N VAL A 119 18.24 -10.24 -14.31
CA VAL A 119 19.00 -11.24 -13.53
C VAL A 119 18.64 -12.66 -13.94
N TYR A 120 17.34 -12.96 -14.12
CA TYR A 120 16.83 -14.31 -14.32
C TYR A 120 16.26 -14.57 -15.72
N GLY A 121 16.21 -13.56 -16.58
CA GLY A 121 15.57 -13.59 -17.89
C GLY A 121 14.06 -13.38 -17.83
N GLU A 122 13.46 -12.96 -18.93
CA GLU A 122 12.05 -12.58 -19.03
C GLU A 122 11.10 -13.72 -18.64
N ALA A 123 11.33 -14.94 -19.15
CA ALA A 123 10.48 -16.09 -18.87
C ALA A 123 10.39 -16.41 -17.38
N VAL A 124 11.52 -16.37 -16.66
CA VAL A 124 11.54 -16.63 -15.19
C VAL A 124 10.92 -15.47 -14.46
N ALA A 125 11.12 -14.23 -14.89
CA ALA A 125 10.51 -13.06 -14.28
C ALA A 125 8.97 -13.10 -14.37
N ILE A 126 8.41 -13.44 -15.55
CA ILE A 126 6.96 -13.62 -15.72
C ILE A 126 6.44 -14.67 -14.74
N LEU A 127 7.07 -15.86 -14.72
CA LEU A 127 6.67 -16.96 -13.85
C LEU A 127 6.86 -16.65 -12.35
N ALA A 128 7.85 -15.84 -11.99
CA ALA A 128 8.05 -15.37 -10.63
C ALA A 128 6.90 -14.45 -10.17
N GLY A 129 6.44 -13.57 -11.05
CA GLY A 129 5.24 -12.77 -10.81
C GLY A 129 3.99 -13.61 -10.62
N ASP A 130 3.72 -14.56 -11.54
CA ASP A 130 2.57 -15.47 -11.44
C ASP A 130 2.61 -16.32 -10.15
N ALA A 131 3.79 -16.81 -9.78
CA ALA A 131 3.97 -17.59 -8.57
C ALA A 131 3.77 -16.75 -7.30
N LEU A 132 4.21 -15.49 -7.27
CA LEU A 132 3.94 -14.57 -6.16
C LEU A 132 2.44 -14.27 -6.02
N LEU A 133 1.73 -14.06 -7.14
CA LEU A 133 0.29 -13.84 -7.13
C LEU A 133 -0.47 -15.04 -6.55
N THR A 134 -0.15 -16.25 -7.00
CA THR A 134 -0.79 -17.47 -6.50
C THR A 134 -0.42 -17.75 -5.03
N ARG A 135 0.84 -17.51 -4.64
CA ARG A 135 1.29 -17.62 -3.25
C ARG A 135 0.57 -16.62 -2.33
N ALA A 136 0.24 -15.44 -2.80
CA ALA A 136 -0.52 -14.47 -2.03
C ALA A 136 -1.89 -15.03 -1.59
N PHE A 137 -2.61 -15.68 -2.50
CA PHE A 137 -3.87 -16.35 -2.15
C PHE A 137 -3.68 -17.54 -1.21
N GLU A 138 -2.61 -18.32 -1.38
CA GLU A 138 -2.25 -19.40 -0.45
C GLU A 138 -2.00 -18.85 0.97
N MET A 139 -1.27 -17.74 1.09
CA MET A 139 -1.02 -17.10 2.39
C MET A 139 -2.32 -16.77 3.12
N VAL A 140 -3.28 -16.18 2.44
CA VAL A 140 -4.58 -15.85 3.05
C VAL A 140 -5.39 -17.11 3.36
N ALA A 141 -5.53 -18.02 2.41
CA ALA A 141 -6.44 -19.14 2.53
C ALA A 141 -5.95 -20.25 3.48
N LEU A 142 -4.63 -20.48 3.54
CA LEU A 142 -4.05 -21.64 4.23
C LEU A 142 -3.11 -21.28 5.39
N ARG A 143 -2.68 -20.02 5.51
CA ARG A 143 -1.68 -19.59 6.50
C ARG A 143 -2.21 -18.56 7.51
N SER A 144 -3.53 -18.39 7.62
CA SER A 144 -4.20 -17.44 8.52
C SER A 144 -4.89 -18.12 9.69
N PRO A 145 -4.15 -18.68 10.66
CA PRO A 145 -4.74 -19.34 11.83
C PRO A 145 -5.53 -18.32 12.67
N GLY A 146 -6.61 -18.78 13.30
CA GLY A 146 -7.43 -17.93 14.18
C GLY A 146 -8.46 -17.05 13.46
N VAL A 147 -8.47 -17.01 12.13
CA VAL A 147 -9.45 -16.27 11.34
C VAL A 147 -10.50 -17.23 10.75
N SER A 148 -11.77 -16.87 10.81
CA SER A 148 -12.85 -17.72 10.29
C SER A 148 -12.82 -17.83 8.77
N ALA A 149 -13.24 -18.99 8.23
CA ALA A 149 -13.26 -19.24 6.80
C ALA A 149 -14.13 -18.21 6.04
N ASP A 150 -15.23 -17.74 6.61
CA ASP A 150 -16.08 -16.72 5.99
C ASP A 150 -15.36 -15.37 5.84
N ARG A 151 -14.53 -14.97 6.82
CA ARG A 151 -13.68 -13.79 6.71
C ARG A 151 -12.61 -13.95 5.66
N LEU A 152 -11.94 -15.09 5.67
CA LEU A 152 -10.89 -15.39 4.68
C LEU A 152 -11.45 -15.39 3.27
N LEU A 153 -12.66 -15.91 3.05
CA LEU A 153 -13.33 -15.88 1.75
C LEU A 153 -13.62 -14.45 1.28
N LYS A 154 -14.07 -13.58 2.19
CA LYS A 154 -14.26 -12.15 1.89
C LYS A 154 -12.95 -11.46 1.52
N VAL A 155 -11.87 -11.73 2.26
CA VAL A 155 -10.52 -11.20 1.96
C VAL A 155 -10.02 -11.69 0.60
N VAL A 156 -10.16 -12.97 0.30
CA VAL A 156 -9.82 -13.54 -1.03
C VAL A 156 -10.62 -12.86 -2.13
N GLY A 157 -11.92 -12.64 -1.91
CA GLY A 157 -12.79 -11.91 -2.84
C GLY A 157 -12.30 -10.48 -3.11
N GLU A 158 -12.01 -9.72 -2.06
CA GLU A 158 -11.48 -8.34 -2.18
C GLU A 158 -10.13 -8.34 -2.94
N LEU A 159 -9.18 -9.22 -2.58
CA LEU A 159 -7.90 -9.32 -3.27
C LEU A 159 -8.04 -9.69 -4.74
N SER A 160 -8.98 -10.59 -5.07
CA SER A 160 -9.24 -11.00 -6.45
C SER A 160 -9.77 -9.86 -7.32
N LEU A 161 -10.68 -9.04 -6.77
CA LEU A 161 -11.19 -7.86 -7.46
C LEU A 161 -10.08 -6.83 -7.68
N VAL A 162 -9.29 -6.56 -6.64
CA VAL A 162 -8.27 -5.52 -6.65
C VAL A 162 -7.06 -5.89 -7.52
N ALA A 163 -6.62 -7.15 -7.50
CA ALA A 163 -5.51 -7.60 -8.35
C ALA A 163 -5.91 -7.80 -9.82
N GLY A 164 -7.20 -8.03 -10.08
CA GLY A 164 -7.74 -8.39 -11.39
C GLY A 164 -8.08 -7.22 -12.31
N ALA A 165 -8.89 -7.53 -13.32
CA ALA A 165 -9.34 -6.58 -14.35
C ALA A 165 -10.07 -5.33 -13.79
N PRO A 166 -10.92 -5.43 -12.75
CA PRO A 166 -11.55 -4.24 -12.18
C PRO A 166 -10.62 -3.40 -11.27
N GLY A 167 -9.37 -3.80 -11.10
CA GLY A 167 -8.39 -3.13 -10.24
C GLY A 167 -7.06 -2.91 -10.94
N LEU A 168 -5.98 -3.43 -10.35
CA LEU A 168 -4.59 -3.18 -10.72
C LEU A 168 -4.31 -3.49 -12.21
N VAL A 169 -4.72 -4.66 -12.69
CA VAL A 169 -4.49 -5.06 -14.09
C VAL A 169 -5.23 -4.13 -15.05
N GLY A 170 -6.48 -3.78 -14.77
CA GLY A 170 -7.23 -2.83 -15.59
C GLY A 170 -6.62 -1.42 -15.59
N GLY A 171 -6.16 -0.96 -14.43
CA GLY A 171 -5.43 0.31 -14.33
C GLY A 171 -4.14 0.31 -15.13
N GLN A 172 -3.40 -0.81 -15.12
CA GLN A 172 -2.17 -0.97 -15.91
C GLN A 172 -2.44 -0.94 -17.42
N VAL A 173 -3.50 -1.59 -17.89
CA VAL A 173 -3.89 -1.55 -19.32
C VAL A 173 -4.18 -0.13 -19.77
N VAL A 174 -4.98 0.63 -19.00
CA VAL A 174 -5.31 2.02 -19.35
C VAL A 174 -4.06 2.93 -19.29
N ASP A 175 -3.13 2.69 -18.34
CA ASP A 175 -1.85 3.41 -18.28
C ASP A 175 -1.03 3.19 -19.56
N LEU A 176 -0.84 1.95 -20.00
CA LEU A 176 -0.15 1.60 -21.24
C LEU A 176 -0.85 2.19 -22.49
N GLU A 177 -2.18 2.10 -22.55
CA GLU A 177 -2.95 2.67 -23.67
C GLU A 177 -2.87 4.20 -23.72
N SER A 178 -2.51 4.84 -22.62
CA SER A 178 -2.40 6.31 -22.46
C SER A 178 -0.99 6.83 -22.79
N GLU A 179 0.01 5.98 -22.97
CA GLU A 179 1.37 6.38 -23.28
C GLU A 179 1.45 7.17 -24.60
N GLY A 180 2.19 8.28 -24.58
CA GLY A 180 2.32 9.19 -25.72
C GLY A 180 1.03 9.91 -26.11
N LYS A 181 -0.01 9.86 -25.27
CA LYS A 181 -1.29 10.56 -25.50
C LYS A 181 -1.56 11.55 -24.37
N GLN A 182 -2.26 12.64 -24.70
CA GLN A 182 -2.84 13.49 -23.67
C GLN A 182 -4.22 12.94 -23.31
N VAL A 183 -4.39 12.59 -22.03
CA VAL A 183 -5.67 12.13 -21.48
C VAL A 183 -6.31 13.20 -20.61
N ASP A 184 -7.61 13.12 -20.41
CA ASP A 184 -8.35 14.00 -19.50
C ASP A 184 -8.14 13.59 -18.02
N LEU A 185 -8.66 14.43 -17.12
CA LEU A 185 -8.53 14.21 -15.68
C LEU A 185 -9.23 12.92 -15.23
N ASP A 186 -10.37 12.58 -15.80
CA ASP A 186 -11.15 11.40 -15.43
C ASP A 186 -10.35 10.11 -15.76
N THR A 187 -9.70 10.08 -16.92
CA THR A 187 -8.82 8.98 -17.33
C THR A 187 -7.58 8.89 -16.43
N LEU A 188 -6.95 10.02 -16.10
CA LEU A 188 -5.80 10.05 -15.17
C LEU A 188 -6.19 9.55 -13.79
N GLU A 189 -7.33 10.01 -13.24
CA GLU A 189 -7.84 9.52 -11.95
C GLU A 189 -8.19 8.04 -12.00
N TYR A 190 -8.73 7.54 -13.11
CA TYR A 190 -8.97 6.11 -13.29
C TYR A 190 -7.67 5.32 -13.17
N ILE A 191 -6.60 5.71 -13.86
CA ILE A 191 -5.29 5.07 -13.78
C ILE A 191 -4.79 5.06 -12.33
N HIS A 192 -4.78 6.21 -11.68
CA HIS A 192 -4.28 6.34 -10.31
C HIS A 192 -5.07 5.51 -9.30
N LEU A 193 -6.39 5.50 -9.40
CA LEU A 193 -7.27 4.77 -8.50
C LEU A 193 -7.20 3.25 -8.71
N HIS A 194 -6.96 2.80 -9.93
CA HIS A 194 -6.94 1.36 -10.24
C HIS A 194 -5.53 0.78 -10.21
N LYS A 195 -4.56 1.36 -10.91
CA LYS A 195 -3.18 0.86 -10.92
C LYS A 195 -2.54 0.88 -9.52
N THR A 196 -2.76 1.95 -8.74
CA THR A 196 -2.13 2.14 -7.42
C THR A 196 -3.12 2.13 -6.28
N GLY A 197 -4.19 2.91 -6.38
CA GLY A 197 -5.16 3.13 -5.30
C GLY A 197 -5.91 1.87 -4.91
N ALA A 198 -6.24 1.00 -5.86
CA ALA A 198 -6.96 -0.24 -5.59
C ALA A 198 -6.21 -1.12 -4.57
N LEU A 199 -4.91 -1.36 -4.78
CA LEU A 199 -4.13 -2.18 -3.86
C LEU A 199 -3.90 -1.48 -2.51
N LEU A 200 -3.77 -0.15 -2.46
CA LEU A 200 -3.73 0.60 -1.21
C LEU A 200 -5.06 0.47 -0.45
N SER A 201 -6.19 0.54 -1.15
CA SER A 201 -7.50 0.30 -0.56
C SER A 201 -7.62 -1.11 0.00
N ALA A 202 -7.19 -2.13 -0.75
CA ALA A 202 -7.20 -3.50 -0.27
C ALA A 202 -6.40 -3.68 1.02
N CYS A 203 -5.30 -2.94 1.22
CA CYS A 203 -4.51 -3.03 2.44
C CYS A 203 -5.34 -2.71 3.69
N VAL A 204 -6.06 -1.60 3.71
CA VAL A 204 -6.85 -1.22 4.88
C VAL A 204 -8.14 -2.03 4.98
N ILE A 205 -8.80 -2.32 3.86
CA ILE A 205 -10.06 -3.08 3.88
C ILE A 205 -9.84 -4.52 4.33
N THR A 206 -8.85 -5.22 3.78
CA THR A 206 -8.60 -6.62 4.17
C THR A 206 -8.06 -6.74 5.59
N GLY A 207 -7.20 -5.80 6.02
CA GLY A 207 -6.76 -5.74 7.41
C GLY A 207 -7.93 -5.56 8.38
N ALA A 208 -8.83 -4.63 8.10
CA ALA A 208 -10.03 -4.40 8.90
C ALA A 208 -11.00 -5.61 8.88
N MET A 209 -11.18 -6.27 7.73
CA MET A 209 -11.94 -7.53 7.63
C MET A 209 -11.35 -8.61 8.53
N ILE A 210 -10.04 -8.79 8.55
CA ILE A 210 -9.34 -9.73 9.45
C ILE A 210 -9.60 -9.34 10.91
N GLY A 211 -9.54 -8.06 11.26
CA GLY A 211 -9.79 -7.54 12.60
C GLY A 211 -11.26 -7.64 13.06
N GLY A 212 -12.19 -7.86 12.13
CA GLY A 212 -13.62 -8.01 12.42
C GLY A 212 -14.42 -6.73 12.35
N ALA A 213 -13.99 -5.79 11.52
CA ALA A 213 -14.71 -4.55 11.24
C ALA A 213 -16.17 -4.79 10.83
N ASP A 214 -17.04 -3.91 11.28
CA ASP A 214 -18.40 -3.78 10.78
C ASP A 214 -18.44 -3.02 9.43
N ASP A 215 -19.65 -2.96 8.85
CA ASP A 215 -19.85 -2.34 7.55
C ASP A 215 -19.60 -0.81 7.59
N ASP A 216 -19.86 -0.15 8.72
CA ASP A 216 -19.67 1.29 8.89
C ASP A 216 -18.16 1.63 8.88
N LEU A 217 -17.35 0.86 9.62
CA LEU A 217 -15.90 1.03 9.59
C LEU A 217 -15.31 0.71 8.20
N ILE A 218 -15.80 -0.34 7.53
CA ILE A 218 -15.38 -0.67 6.16
C ILE A 218 -15.71 0.49 5.20
N ALA A 219 -16.90 1.09 5.30
CA ALA A 219 -17.28 2.23 4.47
C ALA A 219 -16.36 3.45 4.70
N ALA A 220 -16.07 3.78 5.96
CA ALA A 220 -15.15 4.86 6.32
C ALA A 220 -13.71 4.60 5.81
N LEU A 221 -13.24 3.36 5.93
CA LEU A 221 -11.91 2.97 5.44
C LEU A 221 -11.80 3.01 3.90
N ARG A 222 -12.89 2.78 3.17
CA ARG A 222 -12.90 2.97 1.70
C ARG A 222 -12.70 4.45 1.34
N ILE A 223 -13.34 5.38 2.06
CA ILE A 223 -13.15 6.83 1.86
C ILE A 223 -11.70 7.21 2.20
N TYR A 224 -11.19 6.77 3.36
CA TYR A 224 -9.82 6.99 3.79
C TYR A 224 -8.81 6.50 2.74
N ALA A 225 -8.93 5.25 2.30
CA ALA A 225 -8.00 4.63 1.36
C ALA A 225 -8.02 5.29 -0.02
N ARG A 226 -9.21 5.65 -0.53
CA ARG A 226 -9.33 6.38 -1.78
C ARG A 226 -8.63 7.74 -1.70
N GLY A 227 -8.85 8.48 -0.60
CA GLY A 227 -8.26 9.81 -0.38
C GLY A 227 -6.73 9.73 -0.31
N ILE A 228 -6.16 8.86 0.54
CA ILE A 228 -4.70 8.75 0.65
C ILE A 228 -4.05 8.17 -0.61
N GLY A 229 -4.71 7.23 -1.29
CA GLY A 229 -4.21 6.62 -2.53
C GLY A 229 -4.09 7.63 -3.67
N LEU A 230 -5.11 8.46 -3.86
CA LEU A 230 -5.09 9.50 -4.88
C LEU A 230 -4.13 10.64 -4.50
N ALA A 231 -4.14 11.09 -3.24
CA ALA A 231 -3.20 12.12 -2.76
C ALA A 231 -1.74 11.66 -2.92
N PHE A 232 -1.44 10.39 -2.65
CA PHE A 232 -0.12 9.81 -2.86
C PHE A 232 0.35 9.93 -4.32
N GLN A 233 -0.52 9.63 -5.28
CA GLN A 233 -0.17 9.72 -6.70
C GLN A 233 -0.03 11.17 -7.16
N ILE A 234 -0.90 12.08 -6.70
CA ILE A 234 -0.75 13.51 -7.00
C ILE A 234 0.59 14.03 -6.50
N ILE A 235 1.03 13.61 -5.31
CA ILE A 235 2.31 14.01 -4.73
C ILE A 235 3.47 13.37 -5.50
N ASP A 236 3.37 12.09 -5.90
CA ASP A 236 4.38 11.46 -6.76
C ASP A 236 4.53 12.21 -8.10
N ASP A 237 3.43 12.64 -8.74
CA ASP A 237 3.45 13.45 -9.97
C ASP A 237 4.12 14.81 -9.74
N ILE A 238 3.86 15.47 -8.60
CA ILE A 238 4.50 16.74 -8.24
C ILE A 238 6.01 16.54 -8.03
N LEU A 239 6.39 15.48 -7.32
CA LEU A 239 7.80 15.18 -7.02
C LEU A 239 8.59 14.83 -8.27
N ASP A 240 8.00 14.13 -9.23
CA ASP A 240 8.69 13.80 -10.48
C ASP A 240 9.15 15.05 -11.24
N ILE A 241 8.45 16.16 -11.09
CA ILE A 241 8.77 17.46 -11.72
C ILE A 241 9.69 18.32 -10.83
N THR A 242 9.55 18.24 -9.49
CA THR A 242 10.18 19.21 -8.57
C THR A 242 11.40 18.69 -7.85
N ALA A 243 11.56 17.36 -7.73
CA ALA A 243 12.65 16.75 -6.96
C ALA A 243 13.80 16.27 -7.84
N SER A 244 15.01 16.19 -7.25
CA SER A 244 16.17 15.58 -7.91
C SER A 244 16.11 14.04 -7.85
N SER A 245 16.79 13.37 -8.80
CA SER A 245 16.90 11.90 -8.83
C SER A 245 17.44 11.30 -7.55
N GLU A 246 18.29 12.02 -6.80
CA GLU A 246 18.84 11.58 -5.52
C GLU A 246 17.75 11.48 -4.44
N VAL A 247 16.79 12.41 -4.43
CA VAL A 247 15.67 12.44 -3.48
C VAL A 247 14.65 11.36 -3.80
N LEU A 248 14.39 11.13 -5.10
CA LEU A 248 13.39 10.15 -5.57
C LEU A 248 13.85 8.69 -5.43
N GLY A 249 15.16 8.43 -5.42
CA GLY A 249 15.71 7.07 -5.49
C GLY A 249 15.40 6.33 -6.82
N LYS A 250 14.90 7.06 -7.82
CA LYS A 250 14.66 6.66 -9.21
C LYS A 250 15.05 7.82 -10.14
N THR A 251 15.13 7.61 -11.45
CA THR A 251 15.37 8.69 -12.42
C THR A 251 14.23 9.70 -12.35
N ALA A 252 14.54 10.98 -12.04
CA ALA A 252 13.59 12.07 -12.07
C ALA A 252 13.22 12.43 -13.51
N GLY A 253 11.98 12.93 -13.73
CA GLY A 253 11.53 13.37 -15.04
C GLY A 253 11.23 12.22 -16.02
N LYS A 254 11.06 10.99 -15.55
CA LYS A 254 10.63 9.87 -16.41
C LYS A 254 9.30 10.16 -17.09
N ASP A 255 8.35 10.74 -16.37
CA ASP A 255 7.03 11.08 -16.88
C ASP A 255 7.09 12.18 -17.96
N LEU A 256 8.08 13.09 -17.85
CA LEU A 256 8.35 14.10 -18.87
C LEU A 256 8.96 13.48 -20.14
N ILE A 257 9.87 12.51 -19.98
CA ILE A 257 10.52 11.80 -21.11
C ILE A 257 9.49 10.92 -21.84
N ALA A 258 8.61 10.24 -21.09
CA ALA A 258 7.56 9.37 -21.62
C ALA A 258 6.33 10.17 -22.10
N ASP A 259 6.36 11.51 -22.03
CA ASP A 259 5.22 12.40 -22.31
C ASP A 259 3.90 11.99 -21.60
N LYS A 260 4.03 11.44 -20.39
CA LYS A 260 2.86 11.03 -19.58
C LYS A 260 2.05 12.27 -19.16
N THR A 261 0.74 12.11 -19.11
CA THR A 261 -0.15 13.09 -18.51
C THR A 261 -0.05 12.96 -16.98
N THR A 262 0.14 14.10 -16.28
CA THR A 262 0.24 14.18 -14.82
C THR A 262 -0.70 15.24 -14.27
N TYR A 263 -1.01 15.20 -12.99
CA TYR A 263 -1.83 16.23 -12.34
C TYR A 263 -1.27 17.65 -12.53
N PRO A 264 0.04 17.90 -12.31
CA PRO A 264 0.60 19.23 -12.55
C PRO A 264 0.51 19.69 -14.02
N LYS A 265 0.56 18.74 -14.97
CA LYS A 265 0.40 19.07 -16.41
C LYS A 265 -1.04 19.50 -16.74
N LEU A 266 -2.05 18.91 -16.08
CA LEU A 266 -3.45 19.23 -16.29
C LEU A 266 -3.95 20.46 -15.50
N LEU A 267 -3.56 20.56 -14.22
CA LEU A 267 -4.13 21.53 -13.28
C LEU A 267 -3.14 22.59 -12.80
N GLY A 268 -1.83 22.40 -13.05
CA GLY A 268 -0.76 23.20 -12.46
C GLY A 268 -0.39 22.72 -11.05
N LEU A 269 0.81 23.10 -10.60
CA LEU A 269 1.39 22.64 -9.32
C LEU A 269 0.56 23.06 -8.09
N GLU A 270 0.09 24.30 -8.07
CA GLU A 270 -0.65 24.84 -6.91
C GLU A 270 -1.99 24.13 -6.70
N GLU A 271 -2.77 23.97 -7.76
CA GLU A 271 -4.07 23.28 -7.65
C GLU A 271 -3.90 21.79 -7.37
N SER A 272 -2.86 21.14 -7.90
CA SER A 272 -2.52 19.75 -7.58
C SER A 272 -2.21 19.57 -6.09
N ARG A 273 -1.42 20.45 -5.48
CA ARG A 273 -1.13 20.44 -4.04
C ARG A 273 -2.39 20.61 -3.20
N LYS A 274 -3.18 21.64 -3.54
CA LYS A 274 -4.44 21.89 -2.84
C LYS A 274 -5.41 20.72 -2.90
N ARG A 275 -5.49 20.03 -4.05
CA ARG A 275 -6.33 18.84 -4.21
C ARG A 275 -5.81 17.67 -3.33
N ALA A 276 -4.50 17.46 -3.27
CA ALA A 276 -3.92 16.46 -2.39
C ALA A 276 -4.22 16.76 -0.90
N ASP A 277 -4.09 18.01 -0.46
CA ASP A 277 -4.40 18.43 0.91
C ASP A 277 -5.88 18.20 1.27
N ILE A 278 -6.80 18.49 0.36
CA ILE A 278 -8.24 18.25 0.55
C ILE A 278 -8.51 16.76 0.71
N LEU A 279 -7.94 15.91 -0.17
CA LEU A 279 -8.12 14.46 -0.11
C LEU A 279 -7.59 13.86 1.19
N VAL A 280 -6.45 14.32 1.69
CA VAL A 280 -5.90 13.89 2.97
C VAL A 280 -6.80 14.30 4.14
N LYS A 281 -7.33 15.52 4.09
CA LYS A 281 -8.25 16.03 5.11
C LYS A 281 -9.52 15.18 5.16
N GLU A 282 -10.18 14.97 4.01
CA GLU A 282 -11.38 14.14 3.90
C GLU A 282 -11.14 12.70 4.37
N ALA A 283 -9.99 12.11 3.99
CA ALA A 283 -9.58 10.80 4.44
C ALA A 283 -9.50 10.70 5.97
N LYS A 284 -8.88 11.68 6.63
CA LYS A 284 -8.79 11.73 8.09
C LYS A 284 -10.14 11.96 8.76
N GLU A 285 -10.97 12.83 8.20
CA GLU A 285 -12.32 13.11 8.70
C GLU A 285 -13.20 11.87 8.68
N ALA A 286 -13.05 10.99 7.68
CA ALA A 286 -13.79 9.74 7.60
C ALA A 286 -13.53 8.80 8.80
N LEU A 287 -12.36 8.91 9.45
CA LEU A 287 -12.00 8.09 10.62
C LEU A 287 -12.32 8.74 11.96
N GLN A 288 -12.93 9.94 11.99
CA GLN A 288 -13.27 10.65 13.23
C GLN A 288 -14.05 9.81 14.25
N PRO A 289 -15.04 8.98 13.87
CA PRO A 289 -15.77 8.16 14.86
C PRO A 289 -14.90 7.16 15.63
N TRP A 290 -13.70 6.86 15.11
CA TRP A 290 -12.74 5.90 15.69
C TRP A 290 -11.43 6.56 16.12
N THR A 291 -11.42 7.85 16.50
CA THR A 291 -10.23 8.68 16.71
C THR A 291 -9.18 8.02 17.60
N ASP A 292 -9.58 7.41 18.72
CA ASP A 292 -8.63 6.82 19.69
C ASP A 292 -7.84 5.63 19.11
N LYS A 293 -8.44 4.89 18.19
CA LYS A 293 -7.84 3.70 17.58
C LYS A 293 -7.23 3.97 16.21
N SER A 294 -7.61 5.07 15.56
CA SER A 294 -7.16 5.40 14.21
C SER A 294 -5.80 6.11 14.16
N VAL A 295 -5.19 6.42 15.30
CA VAL A 295 -3.92 7.17 15.38
C VAL A 295 -2.83 6.62 14.47
N PRO A 296 -2.58 5.29 14.35
CA PRO A 296 -1.59 4.77 13.41
C PRO A 296 -1.93 5.09 11.95
N LEU A 297 -3.20 4.96 11.54
CA LEU A 297 -3.63 5.27 10.17
C LEU A 297 -3.56 6.77 9.87
N LEU A 298 -3.93 7.62 10.83
CA LEU A 298 -3.82 9.08 10.68
C LEU A 298 -2.36 9.51 10.50
N ALA A 299 -1.45 8.95 11.30
CA ALA A 299 -0.02 9.19 11.18
C ALA A 299 0.58 8.64 9.87
N LEU A 300 0.08 7.48 9.39
CA LEU A 300 0.44 6.93 8.08
C LEU A 300 -0.03 7.82 6.93
N ALA A 301 -1.22 8.41 7.01
CA ALA A 301 -1.71 9.36 6.01
C ALA A 301 -0.75 10.57 5.92
N ASP A 302 -0.38 11.16 7.05
CA ASP A 302 0.59 12.27 7.08
C ASP A 302 1.95 11.86 6.51
N PHE A 303 2.45 10.68 6.89
CA PHE A 303 3.74 10.19 6.40
C PHE A 303 3.75 9.93 4.89
N ILE A 304 2.65 9.38 4.35
CA ILE A 304 2.52 9.07 2.92
C ILE A 304 2.51 10.36 2.10
N THR A 305 1.91 11.42 2.64
CA THR A 305 1.68 12.68 1.93
C THR A 305 2.69 13.79 2.27
N SER A 306 3.53 13.62 3.31
CA SER A 306 4.53 14.62 3.73
C SER A 306 5.89 14.50 3.06
N ARG A 307 6.00 13.76 1.95
CA ARG A 307 7.29 13.50 1.26
C ARG A 307 7.99 14.75 0.71
N ASP A 308 7.29 15.88 0.70
CA ASP A 308 7.77 17.17 0.20
C ASP A 308 8.38 18.08 1.26
N ARG A 309 8.57 17.62 2.52
CA ARG A 309 9.07 18.48 3.62
C ARG A 309 10.27 17.92 4.28
#